data_7f3b696fc5593624434180ece39c6a75
#
_entry.id   7f3b696fc5593624434180ece39c6a75
#
_cell.length_a   1.000
_cell.length_b   1.000
_cell.length_c   1.000
_cell.angle_alpha   90.00
_cell.angle_beta   90.00
_cell.angle_gamma   90.00
#
_symmetry.space_group_name_H-M   'P 1'
#
loop_
_entity.id
_entity.type
_entity.pdbx_description
1 polymer ?
#
loop_
_entity_poly.entity_id
_entity_poly.type
_entity_poly.pdbx_seq_one_letter_code
_entity_poly.pdbx_strand_id
1 'polypeptide(L)'
;IHDSKEDAHMKDKKLITNATQLLSELNKNFQSCKQGTADDIRLQELLNITLQELKKAEKLDNSILIDLEKFYQRTSLLIGLGSLKLNDQARTSWRNYDKFHYEHVKHVLTLYEPVFGF
;
A
#
# COMPACT_ATOMS: atom_id res chain seq x y z
N ILE A 1 27.56 -4.41 -21.01
CA ILE A 1 26.23 -4.53 -21.58
C ILE A 1 25.22 -4.81 -20.48
N HIS A 2 24.20 -4.00 -20.42
CA HIS A 2 23.18 -4.14 -19.42
C HIS A 2 22.28 -5.31 -19.65
N ASP A 3 22.08 -6.10 -18.62
CA ASP A 3 21.04 -7.11 -18.62
C ASP A 3 19.74 -6.43 -18.17
N SER A 4 18.79 -6.26 -19.09
CA SER A 4 17.54 -5.61 -18.81
C SER A 4 16.70 -6.34 -17.75
N LYS A 5 16.86 -7.65 -17.62
CA LYS A 5 16.19 -8.44 -16.57
C LYS A 5 16.74 -8.09 -15.20
N GLU A 6 18.04 -7.90 -15.11
CA GLU A 6 18.69 -7.53 -13.86
C GLU A 6 18.25 -6.13 -13.40
N ASP A 7 18.20 -5.19 -14.33
CA ASP A 7 17.73 -3.84 -14.03
C ASP A 7 16.28 -3.82 -13.58
N ALA A 8 15.42 -4.58 -14.26
CA ALA A 8 14.01 -4.68 -13.90
C ALA A 8 13.84 -5.31 -12.51
N HIS A 9 14.63 -6.34 -12.20
CA HIS A 9 14.58 -7.00 -10.91
C HIS A 9 15.00 -6.06 -9.78
N MET A 10 16.04 -5.28 -10.00
CA MET A 10 16.51 -4.30 -9.01
C MET A 10 15.46 -3.20 -8.80
N LYS A 11 14.82 -2.75 -9.87
CA LYS A 11 13.76 -1.76 -9.79
C LYS A 11 12.57 -2.29 -9.00
N ASP A 12 12.18 -3.53 -9.25
CA ASP A 12 11.09 -4.19 -8.53
C ASP A 12 11.39 -4.29 -7.03
N LYS A 13 12.62 -4.67 -6.69
CA LYS A 13 13.04 -4.75 -5.28
C LYS A 13 12.96 -3.41 -4.59
N LYS A 14 13.39 -2.35 -5.26
CA LYS A 14 13.31 -1.00 -4.70
C LYS A 14 11.88 -0.58 -4.46
N LEU A 15 10.98 -0.88 -5.39
CA LEU A 15 9.57 -0.52 -5.24
C LEU A 15 8.91 -1.31 -4.11
N ILE A 16 9.22 -2.60 -3.99
CA ILE A 16 8.72 -3.42 -2.88
C ILE A 16 9.24 -2.88 -1.55
N THR A 17 10.53 -2.53 -1.48
CA THR A 17 11.13 -1.95 -0.29
C THR A 17 10.47 -0.63 0.08
N ASN A 18 10.24 0.22 -0.91
CA ASN A 18 9.55 1.50 -0.70
C ASN A 18 8.13 1.30 -0.17
N ALA A 19 7.37 0.40 -0.79
CA ALA A 19 6.00 0.11 -0.34
C ALA A 19 6.01 -0.40 1.10
N THR A 20 6.91 -1.33 1.40
CA THR A 20 7.04 -1.89 2.74
C THR A 20 7.35 -0.81 3.75
N GLN A 21 8.29 0.07 3.42
CA GLN A 21 8.69 1.16 4.31
C GLN A 21 7.54 2.14 4.55
N LEU A 22 6.84 2.52 3.48
CA LEU A 22 5.72 3.45 3.59
C LEU A 22 4.58 2.89 4.45
N LEU A 23 4.24 1.62 4.25
CA LEU A 23 3.17 0.98 5.03
C LEU A 23 3.62 0.70 6.46
N SER A 24 4.89 0.39 6.68
CA SER A 24 5.44 0.23 8.03
C SER A 24 5.41 1.55 8.81
N GLU A 25 5.73 2.66 8.14
CA GLU A 25 5.64 3.98 8.73
C GLU A 25 4.19 4.34 9.09
N LEU A 26 3.26 4.05 8.18
CA LEU A 26 1.85 4.26 8.45
C LEU A 26 1.40 3.43 9.65
N ASN A 27 1.80 2.17 9.70
CA ASN A 27 1.46 1.28 10.80
C ASN A 27 2.01 1.82 12.12
N LYS A 28 3.26 2.25 12.13
CA LYS A 28 3.90 2.80 13.32
C LYS A 28 3.14 4.02 13.84
N ASN A 29 2.85 4.96 12.97
CA ASN A 29 2.17 6.20 13.36
C ASN A 29 0.71 5.95 13.72
N PHE A 30 0.08 4.97 13.10
CA PHE A 30 -1.28 4.56 13.43
C PHE A 30 -1.39 4.01 14.85
N GLN A 31 -0.36 3.29 15.32
CA GLN A 31 -0.38 2.73 16.68
C GLN A 31 -0.57 3.82 17.74
N SER A 32 -0.07 5.01 17.49
CA SER A 32 -0.16 6.11 18.47
C SER A 32 -1.52 6.80 18.48
N CYS A 33 -2.37 6.56 17.48
CA CYS A 33 -3.66 7.25 17.41
C CYS A 33 -4.88 6.34 17.37
N LYS A 34 -4.70 5.04 17.22
CA LYS A 34 -5.84 4.12 17.16
C LYS A 34 -6.54 4.02 18.52
N GLN A 35 -7.86 3.92 18.47
CA GLN A 35 -8.70 3.90 19.67
C GLN A 35 -9.52 2.61 19.81
N GLY A 36 -9.28 1.64 18.95
CA GLY A 36 -9.99 0.36 19.01
C GLY A 36 -11.37 0.36 18.38
N THR A 37 -11.68 1.36 17.55
CA THR A 37 -12.93 1.37 16.82
C THR A 37 -12.95 0.26 15.77
N ALA A 38 -14.13 -0.05 15.23
CA ALA A 38 -14.26 -1.04 14.17
C ALA A 38 -13.39 -0.67 12.96
N ASP A 39 -13.34 0.62 12.60
CA ASP A 39 -12.52 1.09 11.49
C ASP A 39 -11.03 0.96 11.80
N ASP A 40 -10.62 1.21 13.04
CA ASP A 40 -9.24 1.01 13.47
C ASP A 40 -8.83 -0.45 13.33
N ILE A 41 -9.68 -1.35 13.76
CA ILE A 41 -9.44 -2.79 13.65
C ILE A 41 -9.32 -3.19 12.18
N ARG A 42 -10.18 -2.64 11.35
CA ARG A 42 -10.17 -2.91 9.91
C ARG A 42 -8.87 -2.45 9.27
N LEU A 43 -8.43 -1.23 9.57
CA LEU A 43 -7.16 -0.72 9.03
C LEU A 43 -5.99 -1.58 9.49
N GLN A 44 -5.99 -1.99 10.77
CA GLN A 44 -4.92 -2.83 11.28
C GLN A 44 -4.86 -4.17 10.53
N GLU A 45 -6.00 -4.78 10.24
CA GLU A 45 -6.05 -6.01 9.47
C GLU A 45 -5.49 -5.81 8.06
N LEU A 46 -5.89 -4.72 7.40
CA LEU A 46 -5.41 -4.41 6.06
C LEU A 46 -3.89 -4.20 6.04
N LEU A 47 -3.36 -3.48 7.03
CA LEU A 47 -1.92 -3.26 7.16
C LEU A 47 -1.19 -4.58 7.36
N ASN A 48 -1.68 -5.42 8.26
CA ASN A 48 -1.04 -6.70 8.57
C ASN A 48 -0.99 -7.61 7.36
N ILE A 49 -2.10 -7.74 6.65
CA ILE A 49 -2.20 -8.60 5.47
C ILE A 49 -1.27 -8.09 4.38
N THR A 50 -1.32 -6.79 4.09
CA THR A 50 -0.54 -6.21 2.99
C THR A 50 0.96 -6.27 3.28
N LEU A 51 1.37 -5.96 4.50
CA LEU A 51 2.77 -6.04 4.89
C LEU A 51 3.29 -7.49 4.81
N GLN A 52 2.44 -8.45 5.16
CA GLN A 52 2.82 -9.85 5.08
C GLN A 52 3.01 -10.29 3.62
N GLU A 53 2.14 -9.85 2.72
CA GLU A 53 2.28 -10.15 1.30
C GLU A 53 3.54 -9.50 0.71
N LEU A 54 3.84 -8.26 1.11
CA LEU A 54 5.06 -7.59 0.68
C LEU A 54 6.30 -8.31 1.15
N LYS A 55 6.27 -8.86 2.36
CA LYS A 55 7.40 -9.59 2.92
C LYS A 55 7.73 -10.84 2.12
N LYS A 56 6.73 -11.49 1.55
CA LYS A 56 6.90 -12.69 0.74
C LYS A 56 7.26 -12.38 -0.71
N ALA A 57 7.04 -11.15 -1.15
CA ALA A 57 7.17 -10.79 -2.55
C ALA A 57 8.64 -10.76 -3.00
N GLU A 58 8.93 -11.39 -4.13
CA GLU A 58 10.23 -11.35 -4.75
C GLU A 58 10.28 -10.36 -5.90
N LYS A 59 9.13 -10.08 -6.49
CA LYS A 59 9.01 -9.15 -7.60
C LYS A 59 7.68 -8.42 -7.53
N LEU A 60 7.61 -7.29 -8.20
CA LEU A 60 6.40 -6.46 -8.26
C LEU A 60 5.51 -6.99 -9.40
N ASP A 61 4.86 -8.11 -9.15
CA ASP A 61 3.96 -8.72 -10.13
C ASP A 61 2.52 -8.21 -9.94
N ASN A 62 1.61 -8.69 -10.79
CA ASN A 62 0.21 -8.28 -10.73
C ASN A 62 -0.43 -8.59 -9.39
N SER A 63 -0.06 -9.71 -8.77
CA SER A 63 -0.61 -10.09 -7.47
C SER A 63 -0.31 -9.04 -6.40
N ILE A 64 0.93 -8.58 -6.34
CA ILE A 64 1.35 -7.56 -5.39
C ILE A 64 0.71 -6.20 -5.73
N LEU A 65 0.67 -5.85 -7.01
CA LEU A 65 0.03 -4.59 -7.43
C LEU A 65 -1.44 -4.58 -7.05
N ILE A 66 -2.13 -5.70 -7.21
CA ILE A 66 -3.53 -5.83 -6.82
C ILE A 66 -3.69 -5.69 -5.30
N ASP A 67 -2.81 -6.31 -4.53
CA ASP A 67 -2.84 -6.18 -3.08
C ASP A 67 -2.66 -4.74 -2.63
N LEU A 68 -1.71 -4.02 -3.25
CA LEU A 68 -1.46 -2.61 -2.95
C LEU A 68 -2.66 -1.74 -3.35
N GLU A 69 -3.29 -2.04 -4.48
CA GLU A 69 -4.47 -1.31 -4.93
C GLU A 69 -5.65 -1.54 -3.98
N LYS A 70 -5.89 -2.77 -3.58
CA LYS A 70 -6.96 -3.10 -2.63
C LYS A 70 -6.74 -2.40 -1.29
N PHE A 71 -5.52 -2.40 -0.80
CA PHE A 71 -5.19 -1.68 0.42
C PHE A 71 -5.55 -0.20 0.28
N TYR A 72 -5.13 0.41 -0.82
CA TYR A 72 -5.40 1.82 -1.08
C TYR A 72 -6.89 2.12 -1.09
N GLN A 73 -7.65 1.35 -1.84
CA GLN A 73 -9.08 1.61 -2.00
C GLN A 73 -9.85 1.43 -0.70
N ARG A 74 -9.58 0.35 0.00
CA ARG A 74 -10.29 0.07 1.26
C ARG A 74 -9.95 1.08 2.34
N THR A 75 -8.68 1.45 2.44
CA THR A 75 -8.25 2.46 3.42
C THR A 75 -8.82 3.84 3.07
N SER A 76 -8.84 4.20 1.79
CA SER A 76 -9.44 5.46 1.34
C SER A 76 -10.91 5.55 1.75
N LEU A 77 -11.65 4.44 1.65
CA LEU A 77 -13.05 4.41 2.06
C LEU A 77 -13.20 4.60 3.57
N LEU A 78 -12.34 3.98 4.36
CA LEU A 78 -12.36 4.15 5.81
C LEU A 78 -12.10 5.61 6.21
N ILE A 79 -11.18 6.27 5.52
CA ILE A 79 -10.85 7.67 5.80
C ILE A 79 -11.96 8.60 5.30
N GLY A 80 -12.46 8.37 4.09
CA GLY A 80 -13.39 9.28 3.43
C GLY A 80 -14.84 9.10 3.83
N LEU A 81 -15.30 7.87 3.97
CA LEU A 81 -16.71 7.57 4.26
C LEU A 81 -16.93 6.98 5.64
N GLY A 82 -15.89 6.44 6.23
CA GLY A 82 -15.96 5.83 7.55
C GLY A 82 -15.65 6.81 8.65
N SER A 83 -15.40 6.27 9.84
CA SER A 83 -15.07 7.04 11.03
C SER A 83 -13.60 6.95 11.41
N LEU A 84 -12.77 6.45 10.52
CA LEU A 84 -11.33 6.34 10.77
C LEU A 84 -10.72 7.74 10.91
N LYS A 85 -10.05 7.96 12.04
CA LYS A 85 -9.39 9.25 12.31
C LYS A 85 -7.89 9.01 12.47
N LEU A 86 -7.12 9.72 11.65
CA LEU A 86 -5.67 9.68 11.71
C LEU A 86 -5.16 10.99 12.31
N ASN A 87 -4.16 10.90 13.19
CA ASN A 87 -3.48 12.11 13.64
C ASN A 87 -2.58 12.64 12.52
N ASP A 88 -1.94 13.79 12.74
CA ASP A 88 -1.14 14.44 11.70
C ASP A 88 -0.03 13.55 11.16
N GLN A 89 0.64 12.82 12.03
CA GLN A 89 1.73 11.92 11.62
C GLN A 89 1.22 10.78 10.76
N ALA A 90 0.15 10.12 11.18
CA ALA A 90 -0.43 9.03 10.40
C ALA A 90 -1.01 9.53 9.10
N ARG A 91 -1.58 10.73 9.10
CA ARG A 91 -2.10 11.35 7.87
C ARG A 91 -0.98 11.64 6.88
N THR A 92 0.15 12.12 7.36
CA THR A 92 1.33 12.34 6.52
C THR A 92 1.82 11.02 5.92
N SER A 93 1.88 9.97 6.73
CA SER A 93 2.27 8.64 6.24
C SER A 93 1.30 8.14 5.17
N TRP A 94 -0.01 8.37 5.36
CA TRP A 94 -1.01 8.00 4.37
C TRP A 94 -0.80 8.76 3.05
N ARG A 95 -0.52 10.05 3.12
CA ARG A 95 -0.26 10.86 1.93
C ARG A 95 0.98 10.38 1.18
N ASN A 96 2.00 9.96 1.91
CA ASN A 96 3.21 9.42 1.29
C ASN A 96 2.90 8.13 0.53
N TYR A 97 2.08 7.26 1.10
CA TYR A 97 1.64 6.07 0.41
C TYR A 97 0.73 6.40 -0.78
N ASP A 98 -0.17 7.35 -0.62
CA ASP A 98 -1.06 7.80 -1.69
C ASP A 98 -0.25 8.24 -2.91
N LYS A 99 0.81 9.00 -2.70
CA LYS A 99 1.70 9.42 -3.77
C LYS A 99 2.37 8.22 -4.45
N PHE A 100 2.88 7.29 -3.66
CA PHE A 100 3.48 6.06 -4.18
C PHE A 100 2.46 5.27 -5.01
N HIS A 101 1.25 5.13 -4.49
CA HIS A 101 0.18 4.42 -5.17
C HIS A 101 -0.12 5.05 -6.53
N TYR A 102 -0.24 6.37 -6.57
CA TYR A 102 -0.51 7.08 -7.81
C TYR A 102 0.60 6.87 -8.84
N GLU A 103 1.85 6.98 -8.40
CA GLU A 103 2.99 6.91 -9.31
C GLU A 103 3.32 5.50 -9.78
N HIS A 104 3.13 4.49 -8.93
CA HIS A 104 3.68 3.15 -9.19
C HIS A 104 2.65 2.04 -9.23
N VAL A 105 1.44 2.26 -8.75
CA VAL A 105 0.41 1.22 -8.71
C VAL A 105 -0.72 1.53 -9.69
N LYS A 106 -1.34 2.68 -9.52
CA LYS A 106 -2.49 3.08 -10.32
C LYS A 106 -2.20 3.09 -11.82
N HIS A 107 -1.09 3.71 -12.22
CA HIS A 107 -0.74 3.82 -13.63
C HIS A 107 -0.45 2.46 -14.26
N VAL A 108 0.22 1.59 -13.52
CA VAL A 108 0.55 0.28 -14.04
C VAL A 108 -0.71 -0.58 -14.22
N LEU A 109 -1.61 -0.53 -13.23
CA LEU A 109 -2.83 -1.33 -13.29
C LEU A 109 -3.80 -0.88 -14.39
N THR A 110 -3.80 0.39 -14.74
CA THR A 110 -4.67 0.86 -15.83
C THR A 110 -4.28 0.28 -17.18
N LEU A 111 -3.08 -0.28 -17.31
CA LEU A 111 -2.65 -0.95 -18.53
C LEU A 111 -3.20 -2.38 -18.64
N TYR A 112 -3.74 -2.91 -17.55
CA TYR A 112 -4.21 -4.29 -17.46
C TYR A 112 -5.72 -4.35 -17.21
N GLU A 113 -6.51 -3.54 -17.96
CA GLU A 113 -7.92 -3.53 -17.79
C GLU A 113 -8.59 -4.84 -17.97
N PRO A 114 -9.77 -4.95 -17.47
CA PRO A 114 -10.32 -4.40 -16.26
C PRO A 114 -10.08 -5.38 -15.13
N VAL A 115 -9.13 -5.05 -14.34
CA VAL A 115 -8.67 -5.96 -13.30
C VAL A 115 -9.65 -6.05 -12.14
N PHE A 116 -10.36 -4.99 -11.89
CA PHE A 116 -11.27 -4.93 -10.74
C PHE A 116 -12.70 -4.76 -11.18
N GLY A 117 -13.59 -5.56 -10.58
CA GLY A 117 -15.00 -5.48 -10.84
C GLY A 117 -15.72 -4.69 -9.76
N PHE A 118 -15.22 -3.57 -9.42
CA PHE A 118 -15.85 -2.75 -8.39
C PHE A 118 -17.12 -2.10 -8.88
#